data_dd641e4e48c754b65451ab6b774b56ac
#
_entry.id   dd641e4e48c754b65451ab6b774b56ac
#
_cell.length_a   1.000
_cell.length_b   1.000
_cell.length_c   1.000
_cell.angle_alpha   90.00
_cell.angle_beta   90.00
_cell.angle_gamma   90.00
#
_symmetry.space_group_name_H-M   'P 1'
#
loop_
_entity.id
_entity.type
_entity.pdbx_description
1 polymer ?
#
loop_
_entity_poly.entity_id
_entity_poly.type
_entity_poly.pdbx_seq_one_letter_code
_entity_poly.pdbx_strand_id
1 'polypeptide(L)'
;MSTRIESDSMGTIEVPNDRYYGAQTQRSRDNFRIGEERMPTDIVRAFGILKKAAALTNHALGELDAGTKDLIVQAADEVIAGTLDDHFPLVVWQTGSGTQSNMNVNEVISNRAIELTGGVMGSKKPVHPNDHVNMSQSSNDTYPTAMHIAAVMKIERELFPKVKKLRDTLARKSVEFEGIVKIGRTHLQDATPLTLGQEISGWVAQIDAGLRAVSVTLPQLRELALGGTAVGTGLNTHPDYAVHVAKVISELSGTEFVTAPNKFAALAGHDAYVGTSGALKQLAAALMKIANDVRWLASGPRCGIGELIIPENEPGSSIM
;
A
#
# COMPACT_ATOMS: atom_id res chain seq x y z
N MET A 1 -16.71 18.23 -22.96
CA MET A 1 -16.44 16.78 -22.98
C MET A 1 -17.77 16.08 -23.15
N SER A 2 -17.84 15.02 -23.94
CA SER A 2 -19.08 14.23 -24.07
C SER A 2 -19.29 13.40 -22.82
N THR A 3 -20.55 13.21 -22.44
CA THR A 3 -20.96 12.43 -21.27
C THR A 3 -21.85 11.26 -21.70
N ARG A 4 -21.92 10.24 -20.85
CA ARG A 4 -22.91 9.16 -20.93
C ARG A 4 -23.75 9.15 -19.65
N ILE A 5 -24.94 8.58 -19.73
CA ILE A 5 -25.81 8.39 -18.56
C ILE A 5 -25.51 7.03 -17.97
N GLU A 6 -25.17 7.01 -16.68
CA GLU A 6 -25.10 5.79 -15.87
C GLU A 6 -26.11 5.85 -14.72
N SER A 7 -26.33 4.75 -14.02
CA SER A 7 -27.29 4.67 -12.93
C SER A 7 -26.78 3.84 -11.76
N ASP A 8 -27.19 4.23 -10.57
CA ASP A 8 -27.05 3.46 -9.34
C ASP A 8 -28.39 3.44 -8.56
N SER A 9 -28.37 3.02 -7.30
CA SER A 9 -29.57 2.98 -6.44
C SER A 9 -30.18 4.35 -6.16
N MET A 10 -29.45 5.45 -6.40
CA MET A 10 -29.94 6.83 -6.23
C MET A 10 -30.49 7.44 -7.53
N GLY A 11 -30.44 6.72 -8.65
CA GLY A 11 -30.92 7.17 -9.95
C GLY A 11 -29.81 7.42 -10.96
N THR A 12 -30.12 8.20 -12.00
CA THR A 12 -29.18 8.48 -13.10
C THR A 12 -28.26 9.64 -12.80
N ILE A 13 -27.07 9.61 -13.41
CA ILE A 13 -26.06 10.67 -13.34
C ILE A 13 -25.24 10.69 -14.63
N GLU A 14 -24.74 11.86 -15.02
CA GLU A 14 -23.81 12.01 -16.14
C GLU A 14 -22.38 11.67 -15.73
N VAL A 15 -21.71 10.86 -16.55
CA VAL A 15 -20.31 10.45 -16.37
C VAL A 15 -19.55 10.76 -17.65
N PRO A 16 -18.31 11.28 -17.59
CA PRO A 16 -17.48 11.53 -18.77
C PRO A 16 -17.28 10.26 -19.63
N ASN A 17 -17.46 10.37 -20.95
CA ASN A 17 -17.34 9.23 -21.86
C ASN A 17 -15.94 8.65 -21.96
N ASP A 18 -14.92 9.45 -21.69
CA ASP A 18 -13.51 9.06 -21.72
C ASP A 18 -13.02 8.41 -20.42
N ARG A 19 -13.92 8.09 -19.50
CA ARG A 19 -13.59 7.48 -18.20
C ARG A 19 -14.34 6.17 -18.00
N TYR A 20 -13.63 5.16 -17.43
CA TYR A 20 -14.23 3.86 -17.11
C TYR A 20 -14.96 3.84 -15.76
N TYR A 21 -14.72 4.79 -14.87
CA TYR A 21 -15.51 4.86 -13.64
C TYR A 21 -16.98 5.19 -13.95
N GLY A 22 -17.87 4.84 -13.03
CA GLY A 22 -19.32 4.94 -13.23
C GLY A 22 -20.01 5.91 -12.27
N ALA A 23 -21.31 5.63 -12.04
CA ALA A 23 -22.22 6.50 -11.30
C ALA A 23 -21.77 6.74 -9.85
N GLN A 24 -21.37 5.71 -9.11
CA GLN A 24 -20.99 5.85 -7.70
C GLN A 24 -19.71 6.67 -7.53
N THR A 25 -18.74 6.45 -8.40
CA THR A 25 -17.51 7.26 -8.42
C THR A 25 -17.80 8.72 -8.76
N GLN A 26 -18.68 8.99 -9.74
CA GLN A 26 -19.05 10.36 -10.07
C GLN A 26 -19.73 11.04 -8.89
N ARG A 27 -20.64 10.38 -8.18
CA ARG A 27 -21.26 10.94 -6.96
C ARG A 27 -20.23 11.23 -5.89
N SER A 28 -19.25 10.35 -5.69
CA SER A 28 -18.18 10.58 -4.74
C SER A 28 -17.36 11.82 -5.06
N ARG A 29 -17.04 12.04 -6.35
CA ARG A 29 -16.35 13.26 -6.82
C ARG A 29 -17.17 14.53 -6.56
N ASP A 30 -18.49 14.45 -6.73
CA ASP A 30 -19.36 15.60 -6.51
C ASP A 30 -19.54 15.91 -5.01
N ASN A 31 -19.59 14.88 -4.17
CA ASN A 31 -19.80 15.01 -2.73
C ASN A 31 -18.55 15.37 -1.93
N PHE A 32 -17.38 14.84 -2.33
CA PHE A 32 -16.13 14.97 -1.57
C PHE A 32 -15.12 15.86 -2.30
N ARG A 33 -15.42 17.15 -2.40
CA ARG A 33 -14.52 18.18 -2.95
C ARG A 33 -13.61 18.73 -1.86
N ILE A 34 -12.86 17.84 -1.18
CA ILE A 34 -12.05 18.14 -0.01
C ILE A 34 -10.63 17.69 -0.29
N GLY A 35 -9.68 18.63 -0.27
CA GLY A 35 -8.27 18.32 -0.53
C GLY A 35 -7.99 17.91 -1.98
N GLU A 36 -6.73 17.58 -2.25
CA GLU A 36 -6.25 17.17 -3.57
C GLU A 36 -5.55 15.81 -3.53
N GLU A 37 -5.26 15.30 -2.33
CA GLU A 37 -4.56 14.03 -2.12
C GLU A 37 -5.43 12.87 -2.59
N ARG A 38 -4.95 12.18 -3.61
CA ARG A 38 -5.64 11.03 -4.18
C ARG A 38 -5.32 9.74 -3.45
N MET A 39 -6.19 8.77 -3.61
CA MET A 39 -5.94 7.41 -3.11
C MET A 39 -4.60 6.91 -3.67
N PRO A 40 -3.68 6.40 -2.82
CA PRO A 40 -2.39 5.91 -3.27
C PRO A 40 -2.53 4.82 -4.35
N THR A 41 -1.71 4.90 -5.39
CA THR A 41 -1.72 3.92 -6.50
C THR A 41 -1.45 2.50 -6.03
N ASP A 42 -0.66 2.33 -4.96
CA ASP A 42 -0.43 1.02 -4.35
C ASP A 42 -1.74 0.35 -3.87
N ILE A 43 -2.70 1.14 -3.35
CA ILE A 43 -4.05 0.65 -2.99
C ILE A 43 -4.83 0.23 -4.25
N VAL A 44 -4.75 1.01 -5.32
CA VAL A 44 -5.40 0.68 -6.60
C VAL A 44 -4.84 -0.63 -7.17
N ARG A 45 -3.51 -0.81 -7.16
CA ARG A 45 -2.86 -2.05 -7.59
C ARG A 45 -3.30 -3.24 -6.73
N ALA A 46 -3.36 -3.06 -5.42
CA ALA A 46 -3.82 -4.08 -4.49
C ALA A 46 -5.28 -4.49 -4.74
N PHE A 47 -6.15 -3.53 -5.05
CA PHE A 47 -7.50 -3.83 -5.49
C PHE A 47 -7.51 -4.62 -6.80
N GLY A 48 -6.67 -4.29 -7.78
CA GLY A 48 -6.53 -5.08 -9.01
C GLY A 48 -6.21 -6.54 -8.73
N ILE A 49 -5.24 -6.79 -7.85
CA ILE A 49 -4.87 -8.15 -7.39
C ILE A 49 -6.05 -8.84 -6.71
N LEU A 50 -6.73 -8.14 -5.79
CA LEU A 50 -7.88 -8.64 -5.05
C LEU A 50 -9.03 -9.02 -6.00
N LYS A 51 -9.41 -8.14 -6.94
CA LYS A 51 -10.52 -8.40 -7.86
C LYS A 51 -10.20 -9.53 -8.83
N LYS A 52 -8.96 -9.62 -9.32
CA LYS A 52 -8.50 -10.76 -10.11
C LYS A 52 -8.59 -12.06 -9.30
N ALA A 53 -8.09 -12.07 -8.06
CA ALA A 53 -8.15 -13.23 -7.19
C ALA A 53 -9.59 -13.65 -6.89
N ALA A 54 -10.49 -12.70 -6.62
CA ALA A 54 -11.89 -12.96 -6.37
C ALA A 54 -12.58 -13.60 -7.59
N ALA A 55 -12.35 -13.09 -8.79
CA ALA A 55 -12.92 -13.66 -10.02
C ALA A 55 -12.43 -15.09 -10.28
N LEU A 56 -11.12 -15.33 -10.12
CA LEU A 56 -10.53 -16.66 -10.26
C LEU A 56 -11.09 -17.64 -9.23
N THR A 57 -11.22 -17.20 -7.98
CA THR A 57 -11.74 -18.01 -6.88
C THR A 57 -13.22 -18.33 -7.06
N ASN A 58 -14.06 -17.33 -7.37
CA ASN A 58 -15.50 -17.55 -7.61
C ASN A 58 -15.72 -18.51 -8.79
N HIS A 59 -14.91 -18.40 -9.84
CA HIS A 59 -14.97 -19.35 -10.96
C HIS A 59 -14.58 -20.76 -10.53
N ALA A 60 -13.49 -20.93 -9.80
CA ALA A 60 -13.03 -22.23 -9.33
C ALA A 60 -14.03 -22.90 -8.38
N LEU A 61 -14.82 -22.12 -7.65
CA LEU A 61 -15.88 -22.60 -6.76
C LEU A 61 -17.25 -22.77 -7.47
N GLY A 62 -17.33 -22.52 -8.80
CA GLY A 62 -18.53 -22.71 -9.59
C GLY A 62 -19.57 -21.58 -9.53
N GLU A 63 -19.23 -20.44 -8.91
CA GLU A 63 -20.12 -19.29 -8.71
C GLU A 63 -20.08 -18.30 -9.89
N LEU A 64 -19.03 -18.29 -10.70
CA LEU A 64 -18.82 -17.35 -11.81
C LEU A 64 -18.47 -18.12 -13.09
N ASP A 65 -19.15 -17.78 -14.20
CA ASP A 65 -18.86 -18.40 -15.51
C ASP A 65 -17.48 -17.99 -16.05
N ALA A 66 -16.92 -18.82 -16.95
CA ALA A 66 -15.59 -18.64 -17.49
C ALA A 66 -15.44 -17.34 -18.29
N GLY A 67 -16.46 -17.00 -19.13
CA GLY A 67 -16.39 -15.80 -19.97
C GLY A 67 -16.35 -14.51 -19.15
N THR A 68 -17.21 -14.38 -18.16
CA THR A 68 -17.23 -13.25 -17.24
C THR A 68 -15.94 -13.16 -16.43
N LYS A 69 -15.44 -14.31 -15.91
CA LYS A 69 -14.16 -14.38 -15.21
C LYS A 69 -12.99 -13.89 -16.08
N ASP A 70 -12.90 -14.35 -17.34
CA ASP A 70 -11.80 -13.97 -18.24
C ASP A 70 -11.79 -12.45 -18.52
N LEU A 71 -12.94 -11.85 -18.72
CA LEU A 71 -13.09 -10.40 -18.92
C LEU A 71 -12.66 -9.60 -17.67
N ILE A 72 -13.08 -10.04 -16.48
CA ILE A 72 -12.68 -9.38 -15.22
C ILE A 72 -11.17 -9.51 -15.02
N VAL A 73 -10.59 -10.68 -15.24
CA VAL A 73 -9.16 -10.93 -15.11
C VAL A 73 -8.37 -10.02 -16.05
N GLN A 74 -8.76 -9.92 -17.32
CA GLN A 74 -8.09 -9.05 -18.28
C GLN A 74 -8.13 -7.59 -17.87
N ALA A 75 -9.29 -7.06 -17.47
CA ALA A 75 -9.42 -5.67 -17.02
C ALA A 75 -8.64 -5.43 -15.69
N ALA A 76 -8.66 -6.40 -14.78
CA ALA A 76 -7.89 -6.31 -13.52
C ALA A 76 -6.37 -6.31 -13.77
N ASP A 77 -5.88 -7.04 -14.76
CA ASP A 77 -4.47 -7.00 -15.16
C ASP A 77 -4.05 -5.61 -15.65
N GLU A 78 -4.91 -4.91 -16.38
CA GLU A 78 -4.68 -3.52 -16.78
C GLU A 78 -4.63 -2.57 -15.57
N VAL A 79 -5.47 -2.79 -14.54
CA VAL A 79 -5.41 -2.05 -13.27
C VAL A 79 -4.07 -2.32 -12.55
N ILE A 80 -3.65 -3.58 -12.46
CA ILE A 80 -2.38 -3.98 -11.84
C ILE A 80 -1.19 -3.36 -12.57
N ALA A 81 -1.21 -3.35 -13.91
CA ALA A 81 -0.16 -2.78 -14.74
C ALA A 81 -0.09 -1.25 -14.71
N GLY A 82 -1.15 -0.56 -14.28
CA GLY A 82 -1.21 0.89 -14.19
C GLY A 82 -1.68 1.60 -15.44
N THR A 83 -2.10 0.88 -16.45
CA THR A 83 -2.58 1.48 -17.70
C THR A 83 -3.90 2.23 -17.55
N LEU A 84 -4.62 2.00 -16.45
CA LEU A 84 -5.91 2.61 -16.14
C LEU A 84 -5.85 3.66 -15.01
N ASP A 85 -4.69 4.16 -14.62
CA ASP A 85 -4.52 5.06 -13.47
C ASP A 85 -5.37 6.34 -13.53
N ASP A 86 -5.56 6.91 -14.70
CA ASP A 86 -6.37 8.11 -14.90
C ASP A 86 -7.88 7.91 -14.60
N HIS A 87 -8.31 6.66 -14.39
CA HIS A 87 -9.69 6.31 -14.07
C HIS A 87 -9.95 6.19 -12.56
N PHE A 88 -8.96 6.52 -11.70
CA PHE A 88 -9.07 6.50 -10.23
C PHE A 88 -8.91 7.92 -9.65
N PRO A 89 -9.94 8.78 -9.81
CA PRO A 89 -9.82 10.20 -9.47
C PRO A 89 -10.12 10.52 -8.01
N LEU A 90 -10.47 9.52 -7.18
CA LEU A 90 -11.01 9.78 -5.84
C LEU A 90 -9.93 10.29 -4.87
N VAL A 91 -10.32 11.27 -4.07
CA VAL A 91 -9.48 11.80 -2.99
C VAL A 91 -9.51 10.86 -1.77
N VAL A 92 -8.48 10.96 -0.92
CA VAL A 92 -8.44 10.20 0.34
C VAL A 92 -9.50 10.66 1.35
N TRP A 93 -9.98 11.91 1.24
CA TRP A 93 -10.99 12.54 2.09
C TRP A 93 -12.42 12.13 1.70
N GLN A 94 -12.63 10.85 1.50
CA GLN A 94 -13.93 10.20 1.29
C GLN A 94 -14.39 9.51 2.59
N THR A 95 -15.44 8.68 2.57
CA THR A 95 -15.85 7.93 3.77
C THR A 95 -14.74 6.98 4.22
N GLY A 96 -14.54 6.86 5.53
CA GLY A 96 -13.52 5.99 6.12
C GLY A 96 -13.72 4.49 5.86
N SER A 97 -14.92 4.09 5.43
CA SER A 97 -15.24 2.70 5.05
C SER A 97 -14.56 2.22 3.76
N GLY A 98 -14.07 3.14 2.91
CA GLY A 98 -13.47 2.81 1.62
C GLY A 98 -14.44 2.35 0.54
N THR A 99 -15.75 2.49 0.77
CA THR A 99 -16.79 2.05 -0.19
C THR A 99 -16.61 2.69 -1.55
N GLN A 100 -16.31 3.99 -1.61
CA GLN A 100 -16.14 4.68 -2.88
C GLN A 100 -14.93 4.16 -3.66
N SER A 101 -13.82 3.85 -3.00
CA SER A 101 -12.65 3.25 -3.65
C SER A 101 -12.94 1.85 -4.17
N ASN A 102 -13.63 1.01 -3.39
CA ASN A 102 -14.06 -0.32 -3.85
C ASN A 102 -14.96 -0.22 -5.07
N MET A 103 -15.95 0.68 -5.04
CA MET A 103 -16.87 0.87 -6.16
C MET A 103 -16.17 1.47 -7.38
N ASN A 104 -15.23 2.39 -7.21
CA ASN A 104 -14.43 2.91 -8.31
C ASN A 104 -13.72 1.78 -9.08
N VAL A 105 -13.07 0.86 -8.35
CA VAL A 105 -12.41 -0.29 -8.97
C VAL A 105 -13.42 -1.22 -9.66
N ASN A 106 -14.56 -1.50 -9.01
CA ASN A 106 -15.61 -2.33 -9.59
C ASN A 106 -16.15 -1.75 -10.90
N GLU A 107 -16.43 -0.44 -10.92
CA GLU A 107 -16.95 0.27 -12.09
C GLU A 107 -15.93 0.31 -13.23
N VAL A 108 -14.64 0.61 -12.91
CA VAL A 108 -13.56 0.63 -13.92
C VAL A 108 -13.38 -0.74 -14.56
N ILE A 109 -13.29 -1.80 -13.76
CA ILE A 109 -13.15 -3.18 -14.27
C ILE A 109 -14.36 -3.56 -15.10
N SER A 110 -15.59 -3.27 -14.63
CA SER A 110 -16.82 -3.58 -15.34
C SER A 110 -16.89 -2.86 -16.70
N ASN A 111 -16.70 -1.54 -16.73
CA ASN A 111 -16.78 -0.76 -17.96
C ASN A 111 -15.66 -1.12 -18.94
N ARG A 112 -14.45 -1.40 -18.46
CA ARG A 112 -13.36 -1.88 -19.32
C ARG A 112 -13.67 -3.25 -19.91
N ALA A 113 -14.19 -4.18 -19.13
CA ALA A 113 -14.64 -5.49 -19.59
C ALA A 113 -15.75 -5.39 -20.65
N ILE A 114 -16.71 -4.47 -20.46
CA ILE A 114 -17.77 -4.20 -21.43
C ILE A 114 -17.17 -3.68 -22.75
N GLU A 115 -16.26 -2.73 -22.69
CA GLU A 115 -15.60 -2.18 -23.88
C GLU A 115 -14.81 -3.25 -24.64
N LEU A 116 -14.09 -4.16 -23.96
CA LEU A 116 -13.36 -5.27 -24.56
C LEU A 116 -14.24 -6.19 -25.42
N THR A 117 -15.55 -6.25 -25.14
CA THR A 117 -16.52 -7.00 -25.93
C THR A 117 -17.23 -6.16 -27.00
N GLY A 118 -16.87 -4.89 -27.16
CA GLY A 118 -17.55 -3.96 -28.05
C GLY A 118 -18.92 -3.48 -27.53
N GLY A 119 -19.19 -3.68 -26.23
CA GLY A 119 -20.43 -3.27 -25.58
C GLY A 119 -20.49 -1.77 -25.26
N VAL A 120 -21.62 -1.33 -24.72
CA VAL A 120 -21.86 0.07 -24.35
C VAL A 120 -21.54 0.26 -22.87
N MET A 121 -20.54 1.08 -22.54
CA MET A 121 -20.18 1.42 -21.16
C MET A 121 -21.39 1.94 -20.38
N GLY A 122 -21.51 1.56 -19.11
CA GLY A 122 -22.65 1.85 -18.25
C GLY A 122 -23.85 0.91 -18.42
N SER A 123 -23.83 0.02 -19.45
CA SER A 123 -24.89 -0.97 -19.65
C SER A 123 -24.95 -2.07 -18.60
N LYS A 124 -23.84 -2.26 -17.86
CA LYS A 124 -23.65 -3.34 -16.88
C LYS A 124 -23.72 -4.75 -17.49
N LYS A 125 -23.53 -4.86 -18.79
CA LYS A 125 -23.57 -6.12 -19.57
C LYS A 125 -22.39 -6.17 -20.55
N PRO A 126 -21.65 -7.31 -20.65
CA PRO A 126 -21.89 -8.59 -19.95
C PRO A 126 -21.39 -8.63 -18.49
N VAL A 127 -20.63 -7.65 -18.02
CA VAL A 127 -20.06 -7.63 -16.68
C VAL A 127 -20.73 -6.56 -15.81
N HIS A 128 -21.31 -6.98 -14.69
CA HIS A 128 -21.96 -6.08 -13.72
C HIS A 128 -20.97 -5.74 -12.59
N PRO A 129 -20.83 -4.45 -12.16
CA PRO A 129 -19.87 -4.05 -11.15
C PRO A 129 -20.12 -4.68 -9.78
N ASN A 130 -21.38 -4.82 -9.35
CA ASN A 130 -21.71 -5.42 -8.06
C ASN A 130 -21.85 -6.95 -8.16
N ASP A 131 -22.62 -7.46 -9.14
CA ASP A 131 -23.01 -8.86 -9.15
C ASP A 131 -21.88 -9.78 -9.61
N HIS A 132 -20.95 -9.27 -10.44
CA HIS A 132 -19.82 -10.04 -10.95
C HIS A 132 -18.48 -9.59 -10.36
N VAL A 133 -18.09 -8.32 -10.50
CA VAL A 133 -16.77 -7.85 -10.02
C VAL A 133 -16.68 -7.87 -8.49
N ASN A 134 -17.80 -7.56 -7.80
CA ASN A 134 -17.86 -7.57 -6.33
C ASN A 134 -18.50 -8.84 -5.76
N MET A 135 -18.68 -9.89 -6.55
CA MET A 135 -19.25 -11.17 -6.12
C MET A 135 -18.51 -11.74 -4.90
N SER A 136 -19.24 -12.22 -3.91
CA SER A 136 -18.71 -12.77 -2.64
C SER A 136 -17.94 -11.75 -1.78
N GLN A 137 -18.19 -10.45 -1.95
CA GLN A 137 -17.42 -9.37 -1.29
C GLN A 137 -18.36 -8.29 -0.72
N SER A 138 -17.81 -7.52 0.20
CA SER A 138 -18.33 -6.24 0.67
C SER A 138 -17.20 -5.20 0.62
N SER A 139 -17.52 -3.91 0.57
CA SER A 139 -16.50 -2.86 0.80
C SER A 139 -15.84 -3.01 2.16
N ASN A 140 -16.57 -3.56 3.15
CA ASN A 140 -16.09 -3.71 4.52
C ASN A 140 -14.95 -4.72 4.64
N ASP A 141 -14.89 -5.75 3.80
CA ASP A 141 -13.80 -6.72 3.79
C ASP A 141 -12.77 -6.48 2.67
N THR A 142 -13.17 -5.87 1.54
CA THR A 142 -12.26 -5.61 0.42
C THR A 142 -11.30 -4.47 0.68
N TYR A 143 -11.77 -3.35 1.24
CA TYR A 143 -10.92 -2.18 1.44
C TYR A 143 -9.79 -2.46 2.44
N PRO A 144 -10.06 -3.00 3.67
CA PRO A 144 -8.96 -3.38 4.57
C PRO A 144 -8.03 -4.43 3.95
N THR A 145 -8.56 -5.38 3.19
CA THR A 145 -7.72 -6.37 2.48
C THR A 145 -6.79 -5.70 1.46
N ALA A 146 -7.30 -4.78 0.63
CA ALA A 146 -6.46 -4.04 -0.32
C ALA A 146 -5.39 -3.20 0.40
N MET A 147 -5.73 -2.57 1.52
CA MET A 147 -4.76 -1.89 2.37
C MET A 147 -3.65 -2.86 2.84
N HIS A 148 -4.00 -4.03 3.39
CA HIS A 148 -3.05 -5.04 3.86
C HIS A 148 -2.12 -5.50 2.74
N ILE A 149 -2.65 -5.82 1.56
CA ILE A 149 -1.85 -6.21 0.40
C ILE A 149 -0.86 -5.10 0.03
N ALA A 150 -1.34 -3.87 -0.11
CA ALA A 150 -0.52 -2.73 -0.49
C ALA A 150 0.62 -2.48 0.52
N ALA A 151 0.31 -2.48 1.82
CA ALA A 151 1.29 -2.23 2.87
C ALA A 151 2.38 -3.30 2.94
N VAL A 152 1.99 -4.59 2.93
CA VAL A 152 2.95 -5.71 2.97
C VAL A 152 3.87 -5.66 1.75
N MET A 153 3.30 -5.53 0.55
CA MET A 153 4.10 -5.45 -0.69
C MET A 153 5.07 -4.26 -0.67
N LYS A 154 4.64 -3.10 -0.21
CA LYS A 154 5.47 -1.90 -0.12
C LYS A 154 6.61 -2.05 0.90
N ILE A 155 6.33 -2.65 2.05
CA ILE A 155 7.35 -2.92 3.07
C ILE A 155 8.39 -3.92 2.53
N GLU A 156 7.96 -5.02 1.96
CA GLU A 156 8.88 -6.09 1.53
C GLU A 156 9.68 -5.73 0.28
N ARG A 157 9.04 -5.07 -0.70
CA ARG A 157 9.67 -4.81 -2.00
C ARG A 157 10.42 -3.50 -2.07
N GLU A 158 10.08 -2.53 -1.23
CA GLU A 158 10.73 -1.22 -1.28
C GLU A 158 11.42 -0.85 0.02
N LEU A 159 10.71 -0.87 1.16
CA LEU A 159 11.28 -0.40 2.42
C LEU A 159 12.48 -1.26 2.84
N PHE A 160 12.28 -2.57 2.95
CA PHE A 160 13.36 -3.47 3.42
C PHE A 160 14.60 -3.41 2.52
N PRO A 161 14.53 -3.51 1.19
CA PRO A 161 15.71 -3.42 0.35
C PRO A 161 16.45 -2.09 0.49
N LYS A 162 15.71 -0.97 0.56
CA LYS A 162 16.29 0.38 0.66
C LYS A 162 16.97 0.61 2.01
N VAL A 163 16.32 0.19 3.10
CA VAL A 163 16.88 0.32 4.45
C VAL A 163 18.05 -0.63 4.66
N LYS A 164 17.99 -1.87 4.16
CA LYS A 164 19.11 -2.81 4.16
C LYS A 164 20.32 -2.27 3.41
N LYS A 165 20.11 -1.64 2.24
CA LYS A 165 21.18 -0.99 1.47
C LYS A 165 21.90 0.08 2.30
N LEU A 166 21.16 0.93 3.01
CA LEU A 166 21.74 1.93 3.92
C LEU A 166 22.51 1.26 5.05
N ARG A 167 21.89 0.29 5.73
CA ARG A 167 22.49 -0.50 6.81
C ARG A 167 23.82 -1.13 6.39
N ASP A 168 23.85 -1.80 5.24
CA ASP A 168 25.04 -2.48 4.72
C ASP A 168 26.13 -1.49 4.32
N THR A 169 25.76 -0.32 3.83
CA THR A 169 26.71 0.76 3.54
C THR A 169 27.37 1.27 4.82
N LEU A 170 26.59 1.51 5.87
CA LEU A 170 27.10 1.90 7.17
C LEU A 170 27.95 0.80 7.81
N ALA A 171 27.56 -0.46 7.67
CA ALA A 171 28.35 -1.60 8.19
C ALA A 171 29.75 -1.66 7.54
N ARG A 172 29.84 -1.45 6.22
CA ARG A 172 31.15 -1.36 5.54
C ARG A 172 31.99 -0.18 6.04
N LYS A 173 31.34 0.99 6.22
CA LYS A 173 32.01 2.18 6.77
C LYS A 173 32.46 1.98 8.21
N SER A 174 31.73 1.26 9.03
CA SER A 174 32.12 0.88 10.38
C SER A 174 33.46 0.11 10.37
N VAL A 175 33.57 -0.88 9.48
CA VAL A 175 34.84 -1.65 9.33
C VAL A 175 35.96 -0.79 8.75
N GLU A 176 35.68 0.01 7.72
CA GLU A 176 36.67 0.89 7.07
C GLU A 176 37.28 1.90 8.06
N PHE A 177 36.51 2.41 9.01
CA PHE A 177 36.89 3.44 9.95
C PHE A 177 37.25 2.92 11.35
N GLU A 178 37.40 1.60 11.50
CA GLU A 178 37.73 0.97 12.79
C GLU A 178 39.06 1.47 13.39
N GLY A 179 40.03 1.82 12.54
CA GLY A 179 41.34 2.35 12.98
C GLY A 179 41.38 3.85 13.31
N ILE A 180 40.26 4.58 13.08
CA ILE A 180 40.21 6.03 13.29
C ILE A 180 39.79 6.32 14.74
N VAL A 181 40.75 6.60 15.59
CA VAL A 181 40.52 6.99 17.00
C VAL A 181 40.02 8.42 17.06
N LYS A 182 38.93 8.65 17.79
CA LYS A 182 38.32 9.97 18.01
C LYS A 182 37.90 10.15 19.47
N ILE A 183 37.55 11.37 19.84
CA ILE A 183 36.93 11.63 21.13
C ILE A 183 35.44 11.20 21.11
N GLY A 184 35.01 10.49 22.15
CA GLY A 184 33.58 10.29 22.42
C GLY A 184 33.02 11.52 23.14
N ARG A 185 31.72 11.77 22.96
CA ARG A 185 31.01 12.89 23.61
C ARG A 185 29.82 12.41 24.40
N THR A 186 29.63 13.00 25.57
CA THR A 186 28.40 12.92 26.35
C THR A 186 27.93 14.34 26.63
N HIS A 187 26.66 14.64 26.43
CA HIS A 187 26.12 16.02 26.52
C HIS A 187 26.90 17.04 25.69
N LEU A 188 27.43 16.62 24.52
CA LEU A 188 28.33 17.40 23.65
C LEU A 188 29.65 17.81 24.28
N GLN A 189 30.04 17.27 25.46
CA GLN A 189 31.31 17.48 26.11
C GLN A 189 32.26 16.31 25.82
N ASP A 190 33.54 16.59 25.79
CA ASP A 190 34.58 15.58 25.63
C ASP A 190 34.48 14.52 26.74
N ALA A 191 34.49 13.26 26.35
CA ALA A 191 34.41 12.12 27.26
C ALA A 191 35.62 11.19 27.06
N THR A 192 35.37 9.92 26.75
CA THR A 192 36.43 8.92 26.55
C THR A 192 36.65 8.63 25.07
N PRO A 193 37.89 8.20 24.66
CA PRO A 193 38.14 7.81 23.27
C PRO A 193 37.30 6.61 22.83
N LEU A 194 36.95 6.60 21.56
CA LEU A 194 36.40 5.45 20.80
C LEU A 194 36.91 5.54 19.37
N THR A 195 36.53 4.56 18.52
CA THR A 195 36.78 4.67 17.08
C THR A 195 35.56 5.18 16.34
N LEU A 196 35.77 5.82 15.20
CA LEU A 196 34.66 6.20 14.31
C LEU A 196 33.89 4.96 13.84
N GLY A 197 34.59 3.83 13.62
CA GLY A 197 33.95 2.54 13.30
C GLY A 197 33.02 2.08 14.41
N GLN A 198 33.38 2.20 15.67
CA GLN A 198 32.52 1.87 16.82
C GLN A 198 31.29 2.75 16.88
N GLU A 199 31.41 4.06 16.64
CA GLU A 199 30.24 4.96 16.59
C GLU A 199 29.25 4.56 15.48
N ILE A 200 29.75 4.30 14.27
CA ILE A 200 28.94 3.85 13.13
C ILE A 200 28.31 2.48 13.40
N SER A 201 28.99 1.58 14.11
CA SER A 201 28.41 0.27 14.46
C SER A 201 27.14 0.41 15.30
N GLY A 202 27.06 1.44 16.14
CA GLY A 202 25.87 1.79 16.90
C GLY A 202 24.70 2.18 15.99
N TRP A 203 24.97 2.92 14.90
CA TRP A 203 23.94 3.26 13.90
C TRP A 203 23.43 2.01 13.16
N VAL A 204 24.32 1.10 12.80
CA VAL A 204 23.97 -0.20 12.19
C VAL A 204 23.03 -0.99 13.11
N ALA A 205 23.39 -1.10 14.38
CA ALA A 205 22.58 -1.82 15.37
C ALA A 205 21.18 -1.20 15.56
N GLN A 206 21.06 0.13 15.51
CA GLN A 206 19.78 0.83 15.58
C GLN A 206 18.89 0.55 14.37
N ILE A 207 19.46 0.52 13.15
CA ILE A 207 18.72 0.15 11.93
C ILE A 207 18.28 -1.31 11.99
N ASP A 208 19.16 -2.23 12.40
CA ASP A 208 18.84 -3.64 12.58
C ASP A 208 17.68 -3.85 13.58
N ALA A 209 17.67 -3.10 14.68
CA ALA A 209 16.57 -3.12 15.63
C ALA A 209 15.25 -2.63 15.00
N GLY A 210 15.31 -1.56 14.21
CA GLY A 210 14.14 -1.04 13.49
C GLY A 210 13.61 -2.04 12.44
N LEU A 211 14.49 -2.66 11.65
CA LEU A 211 14.11 -3.69 10.68
C LEU A 211 13.45 -4.89 11.37
N ARG A 212 13.99 -5.36 12.49
CA ARG A 212 13.38 -6.44 13.28
C ARG A 212 12.00 -6.04 13.79
N ALA A 213 11.84 -4.82 14.32
CA ALA A 213 10.56 -4.33 14.81
C ALA A 213 9.48 -4.36 13.73
N VAL A 214 9.79 -3.90 12.51
CA VAL A 214 8.85 -3.96 11.37
C VAL A 214 8.57 -5.42 10.97
N SER A 215 9.60 -6.27 10.89
CA SER A 215 9.42 -7.69 10.49
C SER A 215 8.46 -8.44 11.40
N VAL A 216 8.48 -8.17 12.71
CA VAL A 216 7.61 -8.85 13.69
C VAL A 216 6.13 -8.51 13.49
N THR A 217 5.81 -7.39 12.86
CA THR A 217 4.40 -6.99 12.59
C THR A 217 3.81 -7.63 11.34
N LEU A 218 4.63 -8.13 10.42
CA LEU A 218 4.17 -8.65 9.13
C LEU A 218 3.21 -9.85 9.24
N PRO A 219 3.40 -10.84 10.13
CA PRO A 219 2.47 -11.95 10.23
C PRO A 219 1.01 -11.50 10.42
N GLN A 220 0.76 -10.56 11.33
CA GLN A 220 -0.57 -10.03 11.57
C GLN A 220 -1.05 -9.16 10.40
N LEU A 221 -0.16 -8.41 9.76
CA LEU A 221 -0.51 -7.59 8.60
C LEU A 221 -0.84 -8.44 7.35
N ARG A 222 -0.43 -9.70 7.30
CA ARG A 222 -0.75 -10.66 6.22
C ARG A 222 -2.10 -11.36 6.41
N GLU A 223 -2.78 -11.16 7.53
CA GLU A 223 -4.11 -11.71 7.79
C GLU A 223 -5.18 -10.88 7.09
N LEU A 224 -5.93 -11.49 6.15
CA LEU A 224 -6.89 -10.80 5.31
C LEU A 224 -8.32 -10.88 5.84
N ALA A 225 -9.02 -9.76 5.84
CA ALA A 225 -10.43 -9.67 6.19
C ALA A 225 -11.35 -10.30 5.13
N LEU A 226 -10.89 -10.42 3.88
CA LEU A 226 -11.67 -10.89 2.73
C LEU A 226 -12.31 -12.25 3.00
N GLY A 227 -13.59 -12.36 2.63
CA GLY A 227 -14.45 -13.50 2.96
C GLY A 227 -15.32 -13.29 4.19
N GLY A 228 -15.11 -12.21 4.98
CA GLY A 228 -16.00 -11.83 6.07
C GLY A 228 -17.28 -11.14 5.59
N THR A 229 -17.26 -10.60 4.38
CA THR A 229 -18.32 -9.80 3.76
C THR A 229 -18.72 -8.58 4.59
N ALA A 230 -20.02 -8.37 4.86
CA ALA A 230 -20.51 -7.14 5.47
C ALA A 230 -20.09 -6.97 6.94
N VAL A 231 -20.12 -8.05 7.74
CA VAL A 231 -19.95 -7.99 9.20
C VAL A 231 -19.06 -9.10 9.79
N GLY A 232 -18.47 -9.95 8.96
CA GLY A 232 -17.58 -11.03 9.40
C GLY A 232 -18.18 -12.43 9.33
N THR A 233 -19.46 -12.57 8.98
CA THR A 233 -20.17 -13.87 8.94
C THR A 233 -19.94 -14.64 7.64
N GLY A 234 -19.42 -13.99 6.58
CA GLY A 234 -19.27 -14.61 5.25
C GLY A 234 -20.61 -14.82 4.53
N LEU A 235 -21.63 -14.01 4.84
CA LEU A 235 -22.94 -14.11 4.18
C LEU A 235 -22.77 -13.93 2.67
N ASN A 236 -23.45 -14.79 1.88
CA ASN A 236 -23.39 -14.84 0.41
C ASN A 236 -22.02 -15.19 -0.17
N THR A 237 -21.21 -15.98 0.54
CA THR A 237 -19.99 -16.56 0.00
C THR A 237 -20.01 -18.10 0.07
N HIS A 238 -19.25 -18.73 -0.82
CA HIS A 238 -18.97 -20.16 -0.68
C HIS A 238 -18.15 -20.41 0.59
N PRO A 239 -18.39 -21.49 1.35
CA PRO A 239 -17.64 -21.79 2.60
C PRO A 239 -16.12 -21.75 2.46
N ASP A 240 -15.59 -22.19 1.33
CA ASP A 240 -14.14 -22.25 1.07
C ASP A 240 -13.57 -20.94 0.48
N TYR A 241 -14.42 -19.94 0.21
CA TYR A 241 -14.00 -18.72 -0.49
C TYR A 241 -12.85 -18.00 0.22
N ALA A 242 -12.96 -17.77 1.52
CA ALA A 242 -11.98 -17.00 2.28
C ALA A 242 -10.57 -17.59 2.25
N VAL A 243 -10.47 -18.92 2.33
CA VAL A 243 -9.18 -19.65 2.28
C VAL A 243 -8.62 -19.64 0.86
N HIS A 244 -9.45 -19.94 -0.14
CA HIS A 244 -9.03 -20.00 -1.53
C HIS A 244 -8.58 -18.63 -2.06
N VAL A 245 -9.34 -17.56 -1.79
CA VAL A 245 -9.00 -16.22 -2.28
C VAL A 245 -7.69 -15.71 -1.66
N ALA A 246 -7.42 -15.98 -0.39
CA ALA A 246 -6.14 -15.62 0.25
C ALA A 246 -4.95 -16.35 -0.39
N LYS A 247 -5.13 -17.62 -0.76
CA LYS A 247 -4.13 -18.40 -1.48
C LYS A 247 -3.86 -17.81 -2.88
N VAL A 248 -4.92 -17.49 -3.63
CA VAL A 248 -4.79 -16.90 -4.98
C VAL A 248 -4.14 -15.51 -4.91
N ILE A 249 -4.48 -14.69 -3.89
CA ILE A 249 -3.80 -13.41 -3.65
C ILE A 249 -2.30 -13.63 -3.42
N SER A 250 -1.94 -14.66 -2.64
CA SER A 250 -0.52 -14.99 -2.39
C SER A 250 0.21 -15.36 -3.68
N GLU A 251 -0.41 -16.18 -4.52
CA GLU A 251 0.15 -16.59 -5.81
C GLU A 251 0.34 -15.40 -6.76
N LEU A 252 -0.67 -14.54 -6.88
CA LEU A 252 -0.63 -13.37 -7.77
C LEU A 252 0.36 -12.29 -7.29
N SER A 253 0.44 -12.11 -5.98
CA SER A 253 1.32 -11.10 -5.38
C SER A 253 2.75 -11.58 -5.16
N GLY A 254 3.01 -12.89 -5.17
CA GLY A 254 4.31 -13.47 -4.81
C GLY A 254 4.70 -13.22 -3.34
N THR A 255 3.73 -12.92 -2.50
CA THR A 255 3.88 -12.68 -1.06
C THR A 255 2.82 -13.47 -0.31
N GLU A 256 3.21 -14.15 0.76
CA GLU A 256 2.27 -14.96 1.54
C GLU A 256 1.21 -14.11 2.25
N PHE A 257 -0.06 -14.45 2.06
CA PHE A 257 -1.20 -13.95 2.78
C PHE A 257 -2.06 -15.10 3.28
N VAL A 258 -2.73 -14.90 4.39
CA VAL A 258 -3.62 -15.91 4.98
C VAL A 258 -4.98 -15.30 5.29
N THR A 259 -6.01 -16.13 5.34
CA THR A 259 -7.31 -15.66 5.81
C THR A 259 -7.23 -15.35 7.30
N ALA A 260 -7.75 -14.18 7.73
CA ALA A 260 -7.75 -13.81 9.15
C ALA A 260 -8.49 -14.86 9.98
N PRO A 261 -7.94 -15.29 11.11
CA PRO A 261 -8.56 -16.32 11.96
C PRO A 261 -9.87 -15.85 12.60
N ASN A 262 -10.05 -14.54 12.74
CA ASN A 262 -11.27 -13.92 13.23
C ASN A 262 -11.69 -12.77 12.31
N LYS A 263 -12.71 -13.01 11.47
CA LYS A 263 -13.22 -12.03 10.51
C LYS A 263 -13.90 -10.83 11.18
N PHE A 264 -14.50 -11.02 12.34
CA PHE A 264 -15.15 -9.93 13.07
C PHE A 264 -14.13 -8.90 13.55
N ALA A 265 -13.01 -9.35 14.11
CA ALA A 265 -11.91 -8.48 14.50
C ALA A 265 -11.26 -7.81 13.28
N ALA A 266 -11.00 -8.56 12.21
CA ALA A 266 -10.35 -8.07 11.00
C ALA A 266 -11.16 -7.00 10.25
N LEU A 267 -12.50 -7.03 10.37
CA LEU A 267 -13.36 -6.00 9.79
C LEU A 267 -13.54 -4.78 10.72
N ALA A 268 -13.53 -5.00 12.03
CA ALA A 268 -13.89 -3.96 13.01
C ALA A 268 -12.71 -3.09 13.43
N GLY A 269 -11.47 -3.55 13.28
CA GLY A 269 -10.28 -2.86 13.78
C GLY A 269 -9.12 -2.82 12.78
N HIS A 270 -8.15 -1.96 13.08
CA HIS A 270 -6.92 -1.81 12.30
C HIS A 270 -5.67 -2.03 13.16
N ASP A 271 -5.75 -3.00 14.10
CA ASP A 271 -4.69 -3.26 15.09
C ASP A 271 -3.34 -3.58 14.43
N ALA A 272 -3.36 -4.36 13.35
CA ALA A 272 -2.16 -4.67 12.56
C ALA A 272 -1.48 -3.42 12.00
N TYR A 273 -2.26 -2.41 11.58
CA TYR A 273 -1.74 -1.13 11.11
C TYR A 273 -1.17 -0.29 12.24
N VAL A 274 -1.83 -0.26 13.39
CA VAL A 274 -1.34 0.48 14.57
C VAL A 274 0.00 -0.09 15.01
N GLY A 275 0.12 -1.41 15.09
CA GLY A 275 1.37 -2.09 15.41
C GLY A 275 2.49 -1.78 14.40
N THR A 276 2.18 -1.91 13.11
CA THR A 276 3.14 -1.64 12.04
C THR A 276 3.54 -0.18 11.98
N SER A 277 2.61 0.76 12.16
CA SER A 277 2.90 2.20 12.23
C SER A 277 3.83 2.52 13.40
N GLY A 278 3.62 1.90 14.56
CA GLY A 278 4.52 2.02 15.71
C GLY A 278 5.94 1.55 15.42
N ALA A 279 6.08 0.39 14.75
CA ALA A 279 7.36 -0.15 14.33
C ALA A 279 8.06 0.74 13.29
N LEU A 280 7.32 1.26 12.32
CA LEU A 280 7.84 2.23 11.34
C LEU A 280 8.30 3.53 12.02
N LYS A 281 7.57 4.00 13.03
CA LYS A 281 7.97 5.17 13.82
C LYS A 281 9.27 4.92 14.58
N GLN A 282 9.47 3.73 15.16
CA GLN A 282 10.75 3.34 15.78
C GLN A 282 11.91 3.41 14.78
N LEU A 283 11.75 2.84 13.59
CA LEU A 283 12.75 2.91 12.52
C LEU A 283 13.02 4.36 12.10
N ALA A 284 11.98 5.16 11.91
CA ALA A 284 12.10 6.57 11.55
C ALA A 284 12.85 7.38 12.62
N ALA A 285 12.60 7.12 13.90
CA ALA A 285 13.32 7.78 15.00
C ALA A 285 14.82 7.42 15.01
N ALA A 286 15.17 6.16 14.73
CA ALA A 286 16.55 5.74 14.58
C ALA A 286 17.23 6.44 13.39
N LEU A 287 16.58 6.48 12.22
CA LEU A 287 17.10 7.16 11.04
C LEU A 287 17.27 8.67 11.26
N MET A 288 16.34 9.30 11.97
CA MET A 288 16.44 10.73 12.34
C MET A 288 17.64 10.99 13.27
N LYS A 289 17.86 10.12 14.26
CA LYS A 289 19.02 10.21 15.15
C LYS A 289 20.32 10.09 14.35
N ILE A 290 20.45 9.11 13.48
CA ILE A 290 21.63 8.89 12.64
C ILE A 290 21.87 10.11 11.73
N ALA A 291 20.85 10.64 11.09
CA ALA A 291 20.95 11.82 10.24
C ALA A 291 21.42 13.06 11.03
N ASN A 292 20.93 13.23 12.26
CA ASN A 292 21.40 14.31 13.14
C ASN A 292 22.87 14.12 13.56
N ASP A 293 23.30 12.89 13.89
CA ASP A 293 24.71 12.61 14.22
C ASP A 293 25.61 12.95 13.02
N VAL A 294 25.30 12.46 11.84
CA VAL A 294 26.04 12.78 10.60
C VAL A 294 26.11 14.29 10.38
N ARG A 295 25.01 15.01 10.54
CA ARG A 295 24.96 16.47 10.40
C ARG A 295 25.86 17.18 11.42
N TRP A 296 25.84 16.74 12.68
CA TRP A 296 26.70 17.29 13.72
C TRP A 296 28.19 17.04 13.45
N LEU A 297 28.55 15.81 13.14
CA LEU A 297 29.94 15.42 12.87
C LEU A 297 30.48 16.08 11.59
N ALA A 298 29.64 16.44 10.64
CA ALA A 298 30.00 17.14 9.40
C ALA A 298 29.95 18.67 9.53
N SER A 299 29.60 19.22 10.68
CA SER A 299 29.52 20.66 10.88
C SER A 299 30.90 21.33 10.79
N GLY A 300 30.92 22.50 10.24
CA GLY A 300 32.18 23.26 10.09
C GLY A 300 32.35 23.84 8.71
N PRO A 301 33.61 23.92 8.19
CA PRO A 301 34.82 23.25 8.61
C PRO A 301 35.61 23.92 9.75
N ARG A 302 35.41 25.22 10.03
CA ARG A 302 36.26 25.97 10.99
C ARG A 302 35.66 26.04 12.39
N CYS A 303 34.37 26.34 12.50
CA CYS A 303 33.65 26.55 13.78
C CYS A 303 32.70 25.42 14.12
N GLY A 304 32.88 24.27 13.55
CA GLY A 304 32.07 23.07 13.82
C GLY A 304 32.96 21.90 14.24
N ILE A 305 32.36 20.70 14.27
CA ILE A 305 33.07 19.48 14.70
C ILE A 305 34.03 18.98 13.61
N GLY A 306 33.63 19.00 12.34
CA GLY A 306 34.50 18.70 11.19
C GLY A 306 35.12 17.31 11.15
N GLU A 307 34.49 16.31 11.78
CA GLU A 307 34.95 14.92 11.79
C GLU A 307 34.57 14.13 10.54
N LEU A 308 33.50 14.56 9.83
CA LEU A 308 33.06 13.98 8.58
C LEU A 308 33.02 15.01 7.46
N ILE A 309 33.35 14.56 6.26
CA ILE A 309 33.14 15.31 5.03
C ILE A 309 32.01 14.61 4.25
N ILE A 310 30.90 15.30 4.06
CA ILE A 310 29.77 14.80 3.28
C ILE A 310 29.78 15.43 1.89
N PRO A 311 29.24 14.75 0.86
CA PRO A 311 29.11 15.31 -0.48
C PRO A 311 28.26 16.58 -0.52
N GLU A 312 28.62 17.52 -1.36
CA GLU A 312 27.81 18.68 -1.68
C GLU A 312 26.70 18.26 -2.66
N ASN A 313 25.46 18.17 -2.17
CA ASN A 313 24.32 17.71 -2.96
C ASN A 313 23.45 18.86 -3.49
N GLU A 314 23.50 20.02 -2.81
CA GLU A 314 22.70 21.19 -3.10
C GLU A 314 23.54 22.45 -3.05
N PRO A 315 23.29 23.44 -3.95
CA PRO A 315 23.92 24.75 -3.81
C PRO A 315 23.44 25.42 -2.53
N GLY A 316 24.36 25.74 -1.63
CA GLY A 316 24.05 26.50 -0.44
C GLY A 316 23.71 27.97 -0.74
N SER A 317 23.35 28.74 0.29
CA SER A 317 23.31 30.20 0.19
C SER A 317 24.73 30.74 -0.01
N SER A 318 24.85 32.00 -0.44
CA SER A 318 26.18 32.66 -0.68
C SER A 318 27.09 32.72 0.55
N ILE A 319 26.57 32.45 1.74
CA ILE A 319 27.32 32.43 2.99
C ILE A 319 27.69 31.03 3.50
N MET A 320 27.21 29.98 2.84
CA MET A 320 27.48 28.60 3.25
C MET A 320 28.58 27.96 2.39
#